data_52adb3ef86ac3fb73ea9fc6b8ac88056
#
_entry.id   52adb3ef86ac3fb73ea9fc6b8ac88056
#
_cell.length_a   1.000
_cell.length_b   1.000
_cell.length_c   1.000
_cell.angle_alpha   90.00
_cell.angle_beta   90.00
_cell.angle_gamma   90.00
#
_symmetry.space_group_name_H-M   'P 1'
#
loop_
_entity.id
_entity.type
_entity.pdbx_description
1 polymer ?
#
loop_
_entity_poly.entity_id
_entity_poly.type
_entity_poly.pdbx_seq_one_letter_code
_entity_poly.pdbx_strand_id
1 'polypeptide(L)'
;LGPSGIGKTTMLRTIAGLEKIENGKIILKGKTISSPDFHMEPEERNVALSFQENCLFPHYNVIENIKFGANRNKDKKFNFSVYDLINLLRLEELQQKYPHEISAGEAQRVSLARSLMSKPDLLLLDEPFSNIDQSLKEELQLKIKKILNEINISTIIVTHDSYEAFYMGNKCGIIL
;
A
#
# COMPACT_ATOMS: atom_id res chain seq x y z
N LEU A 1 -9.87 9.25 -6.89
CA LEU A 1 -11.15 9.45 -6.25
C LEU A 1 -12.28 9.05 -7.19
N GLY A 2 -13.33 8.42 -6.70
CA GLY A 2 -14.51 8.05 -7.49
C GLY A 2 -15.43 7.10 -6.74
N PRO A 3 -16.68 6.87 -7.20
CA PRO A 3 -17.64 5.99 -6.56
C PRO A 3 -17.16 4.52 -6.56
N SER A 4 -17.76 3.71 -5.70
CA SER A 4 -17.47 2.27 -5.67
C SER A 4 -17.87 1.62 -7.01
N GLY A 5 -17.07 0.65 -7.47
CA GLY A 5 -17.35 -0.08 -8.73
C GLY A 5 -16.87 0.59 -10.02
N ILE A 6 -16.33 1.82 -9.99
CA ILE A 6 -15.86 2.55 -11.19
C ILE A 6 -14.51 2.03 -11.77
N GLY A 7 -13.93 0.99 -11.21
CA GLY A 7 -12.68 0.44 -11.71
C GLY A 7 -11.40 0.91 -11.01
N LYS A 8 -11.50 1.60 -9.86
CA LYS A 8 -10.33 2.08 -9.10
C LYS A 8 -9.37 0.96 -8.71
N THR A 9 -9.87 -0.10 -8.11
CA THR A 9 -9.11 -1.30 -7.74
C THR A 9 -8.52 -1.98 -8.97
N THR A 10 -9.28 -2.08 -10.07
CA THR A 10 -8.81 -2.64 -11.34
C THR A 10 -7.61 -1.85 -11.88
N MET A 11 -7.66 -0.52 -11.82
CA MET A 11 -6.53 0.33 -12.21
C MET A 11 -5.28 0.02 -11.36
N LEU A 12 -5.41 -0.10 -10.03
CA LEU A 12 -4.28 -0.47 -9.17
C LEU A 12 -3.75 -1.88 -9.51
N ARG A 13 -4.63 -2.86 -9.72
CA ARG A 13 -4.26 -4.23 -10.10
C ARG A 13 -3.52 -4.26 -11.44
N THR A 14 -3.96 -3.47 -12.40
CA THR A 14 -3.31 -3.33 -13.71
C THR A 14 -1.89 -2.75 -13.57
N ILE A 15 -1.73 -1.70 -12.77
CA ILE A 15 -0.40 -1.10 -12.48
C ILE A 15 0.50 -2.10 -11.74
N ALA A 16 -0.06 -2.89 -10.82
CA ALA A 16 0.68 -3.93 -10.11
C ALA A 16 1.07 -5.14 -10.97
N GLY A 17 0.44 -5.31 -12.16
CA GLY A 17 0.69 -6.43 -13.06
C GLY A 17 -0.21 -7.63 -12.85
N LEU A 18 -1.27 -7.48 -12.07
CA LEU A 18 -2.24 -8.55 -11.83
C LEU A 18 -3.32 -8.64 -12.92
N GLU A 19 -3.42 -7.58 -13.73
CA GLU A 19 -4.34 -7.49 -14.87
C GLU A 19 -3.59 -6.97 -16.09
N LYS A 20 -3.91 -7.46 -17.26
CA LYS A 20 -3.35 -6.98 -18.54
C LYS A 20 -4.13 -5.78 -19.05
N ILE A 21 -3.47 -4.92 -19.83
CA ILE A 21 -4.12 -3.80 -20.52
C ILE A 21 -4.43 -4.20 -21.96
N GLU A 22 -5.57 -3.75 -22.45
CA GLU A 22 -5.98 -3.93 -23.85
C GLU A 22 -5.42 -2.83 -24.77
N ASN A 23 -5.30 -1.61 -24.23
CA ASN A 23 -4.86 -0.44 -24.97
C ASN A 23 -3.96 0.46 -24.11
N GLY A 24 -3.10 1.24 -24.78
CA GLY A 24 -2.21 2.18 -24.11
C GLY A 24 -0.94 1.54 -23.57
N LYS A 25 -0.29 2.22 -22.62
CA LYS A 25 0.93 1.73 -21.97
C LYS A 25 1.07 2.28 -20.56
N ILE A 26 1.72 1.50 -19.70
CA ILE A 26 2.12 1.92 -18.35
C ILE A 26 3.64 2.03 -18.32
N ILE A 27 4.13 3.18 -17.87
CA ILE A 27 5.57 3.48 -17.77
C ILE A 27 5.90 3.77 -16.32
N LEU A 28 6.87 3.06 -15.75
CA LEU A 28 7.42 3.30 -14.42
C LEU A 28 8.91 3.60 -14.53
N LYS A 29 9.36 4.74 -14.00
CA LYS A 29 10.76 5.20 -14.08
C LYS A 29 11.35 5.15 -15.49
N GLY A 30 10.56 5.55 -16.49
CA GLY A 30 11.00 5.57 -17.90
C GLY A 30 10.97 4.20 -18.60
N LYS A 31 10.67 3.10 -17.89
CA LYS A 31 10.56 1.76 -18.45
C LYS A 31 9.09 1.39 -18.66
N THR A 32 8.74 0.93 -19.86
CA THR A 32 7.40 0.35 -20.10
C THR A 32 7.26 -0.94 -19.33
N ILE A 33 6.21 -1.04 -18.48
CA ILE A 33 5.89 -2.22 -17.67
C ILE A 33 4.62 -2.95 -18.14
N SER A 34 3.79 -2.30 -18.97
CA SER A 34 2.66 -2.92 -19.66
C SER A 34 2.34 -2.19 -20.94
N SER A 35 2.00 -2.95 -21.97
CA SER A 35 1.38 -2.54 -23.24
C SER A 35 0.56 -3.72 -23.76
N PRO A 36 -0.24 -3.58 -24.85
CA PRO A 36 -0.96 -4.70 -25.43
C PRO A 36 -0.05 -5.88 -25.79
N ASP A 37 1.17 -5.60 -26.23
CA ASP A 37 2.14 -6.60 -26.71
C ASP A 37 3.20 -6.99 -25.65
N PHE A 38 3.20 -6.34 -24.49
CA PHE A 38 4.20 -6.56 -23.44
C PHE A 38 3.59 -6.46 -22.04
N HIS A 39 3.86 -7.45 -21.21
CA HIS A 39 3.41 -7.48 -19.82
C HIS A 39 4.55 -7.95 -18.92
N MET A 40 5.03 -7.06 -18.06
CA MET A 40 5.99 -7.41 -17.03
C MET A 40 5.26 -8.07 -15.87
N GLU A 41 5.76 -9.20 -15.39
CA GLU A 41 5.16 -9.92 -14.27
C GLU A 41 5.20 -9.11 -12.95
N PRO A 42 4.24 -9.30 -12.03
CA PRO A 42 4.13 -8.50 -10.80
C PRO A 42 5.39 -8.50 -9.94
N GLU A 43 6.08 -9.64 -9.85
CA GLU A 43 7.31 -9.80 -9.07
C GLU A 43 8.49 -8.97 -9.61
N GLU A 44 8.49 -8.66 -10.90
CA GLU A 44 9.53 -7.89 -11.55
C GLU A 44 9.32 -6.37 -11.47
N ARG A 45 8.09 -5.91 -11.13
CA ARG A 45 7.71 -4.49 -11.19
C ARG A 45 8.27 -3.62 -10.09
N ASN A 46 8.73 -4.19 -8.99
CA ASN A 46 9.06 -3.47 -7.76
C ASN A 46 7.96 -2.49 -7.31
N VAL A 47 6.72 -2.92 -7.43
CA VAL A 47 5.50 -2.25 -6.98
C VAL A 47 4.97 -2.99 -5.76
N ALA A 48 4.50 -2.27 -4.75
CA ALA A 48 3.76 -2.85 -3.64
C ALA A 48 2.30 -2.43 -3.73
N LEU A 49 1.40 -3.38 -3.52
CA LEU A 49 -0.03 -3.17 -3.48
C LEU A 49 -0.57 -3.60 -2.12
N SER A 50 -1.21 -2.67 -1.40
CA SER A 50 -2.02 -2.97 -0.24
C SER A 50 -3.48 -3.08 -0.68
N PHE A 51 -4.02 -4.28 -0.63
CA PHE A 51 -5.42 -4.56 -0.98
C PHE A 51 -6.37 -4.14 0.15
N GLN A 52 -7.60 -3.85 -0.20
CA GLN A 52 -8.68 -3.59 0.75
C GLN A 52 -8.92 -4.79 1.69
N GLU A 53 -8.79 -6.02 1.20
CA GLU A 53 -8.92 -7.26 1.97
C GLU A 53 -7.69 -7.62 2.80
N ASN A 54 -6.71 -6.71 2.93
CA ASN A 54 -5.46 -6.82 3.69
C ASN A 54 -4.51 -7.97 3.31
N CYS A 55 -4.96 -9.09 2.75
CA CYS A 55 -4.19 -10.23 2.24
C CYS A 55 -2.98 -10.62 3.12
N LEU A 56 -3.16 -10.71 4.45
CA LEU A 56 -2.11 -11.13 5.38
C LEU A 56 -1.86 -12.63 5.24
N PHE A 57 -0.62 -13.05 5.47
CA PHE A 57 -0.26 -14.47 5.53
C PHE A 57 -0.82 -15.09 6.82
N PRO A 58 -1.77 -16.03 6.74
CA PRO A 58 -2.48 -16.53 7.92
C PRO A 58 -1.59 -17.36 8.86
N HIS A 59 -0.49 -17.90 8.35
CA HIS A 59 0.49 -18.69 9.08
C HIS A 59 1.64 -17.88 9.69
N TYR A 60 1.66 -16.56 9.46
CA TYR A 60 2.60 -15.62 10.06
C TYR A 60 1.87 -14.74 11.08
N ASN A 61 2.53 -14.45 12.20
CA ASN A 61 2.06 -13.44 13.14
C ASN A 61 2.28 -12.02 12.55
N VAL A 62 1.88 -10.99 13.29
CA VAL A 62 1.95 -9.58 12.85
C VAL A 62 3.39 -9.18 12.50
N ILE A 63 4.37 -9.43 13.39
CA ILE A 63 5.75 -9.02 13.14
C ILE A 63 6.37 -9.79 11.98
N GLU A 64 6.02 -11.05 11.78
CA GLU A 64 6.50 -11.87 10.66
C GLU A 64 5.90 -11.40 9.33
N ASN A 65 4.61 -11.04 9.31
CA ASN A 65 3.99 -10.42 8.15
C ASN A 65 4.72 -9.14 7.73
N ILE A 66 5.05 -8.26 8.68
CA ILE A 66 5.78 -7.01 8.40
C ILE A 66 7.20 -7.30 7.93
N LYS A 67 7.92 -8.22 8.61
CA LYS A 67 9.28 -8.62 8.25
C LYS A 67 9.37 -9.25 6.86
N PHE A 68 8.32 -9.94 6.41
CA PHE A 68 8.26 -10.49 5.07
C PHE A 68 8.45 -9.41 4.00
N GLY A 69 7.84 -8.23 4.20
CA GLY A 69 8.06 -7.07 3.32
C GLY A 69 9.53 -6.66 3.22
N ALA A 70 10.26 -6.67 4.35
CA ALA A 70 11.66 -6.27 4.41
C ALA A 70 12.62 -7.16 3.58
N ASN A 71 12.24 -8.39 3.28
CA ASN A 71 13.07 -9.35 2.55
C ASN A 71 13.19 -9.04 1.05
N ARG A 72 12.28 -8.25 0.47
CA ARG A 72 12.20 -8.03 -0.98
C ARG A 72 13.33 -7.14 -1.52
N ASN A 73 13.69 -6.07 -0.81
CA ASN A 73 14.68 -5.07 -1.27
C ASN A 73 15.71 -4.79 -0.16
N LYS A 74 16.50 -5.79 0.22
CA LYS A 74 17.47 -5.71 1.32
C LYS A 74 18.54 -4.63 1.12
N ASP A 75 18.93 -4.38 -0.13
CA ASP A 75 20.01 -3.44 -0.48
C ASP A 75 19.56 -1.97 -0.47
N LYS A 76 18.26 -1.70 -0.50
CA LYS A 76 17.75 -0.33 -0.42
C LYS A 76 17.85 0.18 1.02
N LYS A 77 18.55 1.30 1.20
CA LYS A 77 18.56 2.01 2.48
C LYS A 77 17.15 2.49 2.80
N PHE A 78 16.69 2.21 4.00
CA PHE A 78 15.41 2.63 4.53
C PHE A 78 15.62 3.08 5.97
N ASN A 79 15.24 4.30 6.26
CA ASN A 79 15.53 4.93 7.56
C ASN A 79 14.59 4.44 8.68
N PHE A 80 13.63 3.59 8.36
CA PHE A 80 12.68 3.03 9.32
C PHE A 80 12.94 1.53 9.51
N SER A 81 13.04 1.11 10.75
CA SER A 81 13.06 -0.31 11.12
C SER A 81 11.63 -0.88 11.15
N VAL A 82 11.52 -2.19 11.24
CA VAL A 82 10.24 -2.87 11.49
C VAL A 82 9.59 -2.33 12.77
N TYR A 83 10.37 -2.09 13.82
CA TYR A 83 9.87 -1.61 15.11
C TYR A 83 9.40 -0.15 15.05
N ASP A 84 10.03 0.70 14.22
CA ASP A 84 9.54 2.07 14.00
C ASP A 84 8.15 2.09 13.38
N LEU A 85 7.89 1.21 12.39
CA LEU A 85 6.57 1.07 11.79
C LEU A 85 5.55 0.43 12.74
N ILE A 86 5.97 -0.54 13.57
CA ILE A 86 5.12 -1.11 14.61
C ILE A 86 4.64 -0.02 15.56
N ASN A 87 5.55 0.78 16.11
CA ASN A 87 5.22 1.88 17.03
C ASN A 87 4.35 2.94 16.35
N LEU A 88 4.70 3.33 15.12
CA LEU A 88 3.99 4.36 14.38
C LEU A 88 2.54 3.95 14.10
N LEU A 89 2.31 2.68 13.76
CA LEU A 89 1.00 2.14 13.41
C LEU A 89 0.25 1.56 14.62
N ARG A 90 0.77 1.75 15.83
CA ARG A 90 0.19 1.25 17.09
C ARG A 90 -0.10 -0.25 17.05
N LEU A 91 0.94 -1.03 16.78
CA LEU A 91 0.90 -2.50 16.66
C LEU A 91 1.73 -3.19 17.74
N GLU A 92 2.21 -2.46 18.77
CA GLU A 92 3.16 -2.95 19.77
C GLU A 92 2.65 -4.19 20.50
N GLU A 93 1.38 -4.16 20.92
CA GLU A 93 0.76 -5.27 21.68
C GLU A 93 0.27 -6.42 20.79
N LEU A 94 0.33 -6.24 19.45
CA LEU A 94 -0.20 -7.18 18.47
C LEU A 94 0.88 -8.05 17.83
N GLN A 95 2.16 -7.80 18.09
CA GLN A 95 3.29 -8.38 17.37
C GLN A 95 3.26 -9.90 17.24
N GLN A 96 2.80 -10.59 18.30
CA GLN A 96 2.75 -12.06 18.37
C GLN A 96 1.38 -12.64 17.96
N LYS A 97 0.37 -11.79 17.72
CA LYS A 97 -0.95 -12.22 17.29
C LYS A 97 -0.97 -12.63 15.82
N TYR A 98 -1.81 -13.58 15.50
CA TYR A 98 -2.07 -14.01 14.13
C TYR A 98 -3.22 -13.21 13.48
N PRO A 99 -3.35 -13.22 12.14
CA PRO A 99 -4.39 -12.45 11.44
C PRO A 99 -5.82 -12.70 11.92
N HIS A 100 -6.13 -13.91 12.39
CA HIS A 100 -7.46 -14.26 12.91
C HIS A 100 -7.72 -13.75 14.33
N GLU A 101 -6.72 -13.21 15.02
CA GLU A 101 -6.80 -12.69 16.39
C GLU A 101 -6.86 -11.15 16.43
N ILE A 102 -6.82 -10.49 15.29
CA ILE A 102 -6.81 -9.04 15.17
C ILE A 102 -8.02 -8.52 14.39
N SER A 103 -8.43 -7.30 14.67
CA SER A 103 -9.52 -6.63 13.98
C SER A 103 -9.16 -6.28 12.53
N ALA A 104 -10.17 -5.98 11.70
CA ALA A 104 -9.97 -5.56 10.32
C ALA A 104 -9.11 -4.28 10.20
N GLY A 105 -9.30 -3.31 11.09
CA GLY A 105 -8.49 -2.09 11.12
C GLY A 105 -7.05 -2.34 11.55
N GLU A 106 -6.80 -3.27 12.48
CA GLU A 106 -5.45 -3.71 12.85
C GLU A 106 -4.78 -4.44 11.70
N ALA A 107 -5.47 -5.36 11.04
CA ALA A 107 -4.99 -6.07 9.87
C ALA A 107 -4.64 -5.10 8.72
N GLN A 108 -5.43 -4.05 8.53
CA GLN A 108 -5.14 -2.99 7.56
C GLN A 108 -3.84 -2.25 7.87
N ARG A 109 -3.60 -1.91 9.14
CA ARG A 109 -2.34 -1.29 9.57
C ARG A 109 -1.13 -2.23 9.38
N VAL A 110 -1.28 -3.52 9.64
CA VAL A 110 -0.23 -4.54 9.38
C VAL A 110 0.08 -4.66 7.89
N SER A 111 -0.94 -4.71 7.04
CA SER A 111 -0.78 -4.75 5.58
C SER A 111 -0.04 -3.52 5.04
N LEU A 112 -0.37 -2.33 5.57
CA LEU A 112 0.31 -1.09 5.23
C LEU A 112 1.78 -1.11 5.68
N ALA A 113 2.08 -1.55 6.91
CA ALA A 113 3.45 -1.69 7.41
C ALA A 113 4.28 -2.64 6.51
N ARG A 114 3.72 -3.81 6.15
CA ARG A 114 4.36 -4.78 5.26
C ARG A 114 4.66 -4.18 3.88
N SER A 115 3.73 -3.43 3.32
CA SER A 115 3.88 -2.78 2.02
C SER A 115 4.97 -1.70 2.04
N LEU A 116 5.04 -0.89 3.08
CA LEU A 116 6.10 0.11 3.29
C LEU A 116 7.48 -0.55 3.46
N MET A 117 7.55 -1.64 4.26
CA MET A 117 8.80 -2.37 4.48
C MET A 117 9.38 -3.01 3.22
N SER A 118 8.58 -3.26 2.19
CA SER A 118 9.06 -3.80 0.92
C SER A 118 9.88 -2.80 0.08
N LYS A 119 9.96 -1.53 0.50
CA LYS A 119 10.73 -0.44 -0.15
C LYS A 119 10.48 -0.37 -1.66
N PRO A 120 9.22 -0.27 -2.10
CA PRO A 120 8.88 -0.32 -3.52
C PRO A 120 9.30 0.96 -4.24
N ASP A 121 9.33 0.92 -5.56
CA ASP A 121 9.46 2.12 -6.39
C ASP A 121 8.13 2.87 -6.52
N LEU A 122 7.02 2.14 -6.41
CA LEU A 122 5.66 2.66 -6.41
C LEU A 122 4.81 1.91 -5.38
N LEU A 123 4.18 2.65 -4.49
CA LEU A 123 3.24 2.13 -3.50
C LEU A 123 1.81 2.38 -3.98
N LEU A 124 1.00 1.34 -4.02
CA LEU A 124 -0.40 1.37 -4.40
C LEU A 124 -1.25 1.03 -3.17
N LEU A 125 -2.13 1.93 -2.79
CA LEU A 125 -2.98 1.80 -1.61
C LEU A 125 -4.46 1.83 -2.03
N ASP A 126 -5.17 0.74 -1.77
CA ASP A 126 -6.60 0.62 -2.05
C ASP A 126 -7.39 0.81 -0.75
N GLU A 127 -8.02 1.97 -0.60
CA GLU A 127 -8.79 2.39 0.57
C GLU A 127 -8.07 2.16 1.91
N PRO A 128 -6.82 2.68 2.09
CA PRO A 128 -5.92 2.28 3.18
C PRO A 128 -6.38 2.66 4.59
N PHE A 129 -7.42 3.47 4.74
CA PHE A 129 -7.93 3.92 6.03
C PHE A 129 -9.42 3.64 6.24
N SER A 130 -10.04 2.80 5.38
CA SER A 130 -11.50 2.55 5.40
C SER A 130 -11.99 1.85 6.67
N ASN A 131 -11.17 0.97 7.25
CA ASN A 131 -11.51 0.17 8.43
C ASN A 131 -10.90 0.72 9.74
N ILE A 132 -10.39 1.97 9.71
CA ILE A 132 -9.73 2.58 10.86
C ILE A 132 -10.69 3.55 11.54
N ASP A 133 -10.75 3.48 12.88
CA ASP A 133 -11.56 4.40 13.67
C ASP A 133 -11.21 5.86 13.40
N GLN A 134 -12.21 6.73 13.30
CA GLN A 134 -12.04 8.13 12.92
C GLN A 134 -11.03 8.88 13.80
N SER A 135 -11.02 8.62 15.09
CA SER A 135 -10.09 9.24 16.05
C SER A 135 -8.63 8.90 15.80
N LEU A 136 -8.36 7.70 15.28
CA LEU A 136 -7.01 7.21 14.94
C LEU A 136 -6.63 7.54 13.50
N LYS A 137 -7.62 7.64 12.60
CA LYS A 137 -7.43 7.84 11.16
C LYS A 137 -6.61 9.09 10.86
N GLU A 138 -6.97 10.22 11.42
CA GLU A 138 -6.30 11.51 11.18
C GLU A 138 -4.83 11.49 11.62
N GLU A 139 -4.57 10.93 12.80
CA GLU A 139 -3.20 10.79 13.32
C GLU A 139 -2.35 9.90 12.41
N LEU A 140 -2.89 8.75 11.98
CA LEU A 140 -2.19 7.83 11.09
C LEU A 140 -1.95 8.42 9.71
N GLN A 141 -2.92 9.13 9.15
CA GLN A 141 -2.74 9.84 7.87
C GLN A 141 -1.60 10.84 7.94
N LEU A 142 -1.53 11.64 9.02
CA LEU A 142 -0.44 12.60 9.23
C LEU A 142 0.92 11.89 9.28
N LYS A 143 1.03 10.85 10.10
CA LYS A 143 2.26 10.10 10.27
C LYS A 143 2.71 9.41 8.98
N ILE A 144 1.79 8.77 8.26
CA ILE A 144 2.09 8.08 6.99
C ILE A 144 2.48 9.08 5.91
N LYS A 145 1.76 10.20 5.78
CA LYS A 145 2.15 11.26 4.84
C LYS A 145 3.57 11.76 5.08
N LYS A 146 3.94 11.96 6.34
CA LYS A 146 5.31 12.36 6.72
C LYS A 146 6.33 11.31 6.28
N ILE A 147 6.10 10.03 6.56
CA ILE A 147 6.99 8.95 6.12
C ILE A 147 7.10 8.92 4.60
N LEU A 148 5.99 8.91 3.87
CA LEU A 148 6.00 8.85 2.40
C LEU A 148 6.83 9.99 1.79
N ASN A 149 6.76 11.19 2.37
CA ASN A 149 7.58 12.32 1.97
C ASN A 149 9.07 12.12 2.30
N GLU A 150 9.39 11.65 3.51
CA GLU A 150 10.77 11.41 3.94
C GLU A 150 11.49 10.34 3.10
N ILE A 151 10.78 9.26 2.75
CA ILE A 151 11.35 8.17 1.94
C ILE A 151 11.23 8.41 0.43
N ASN A 152 10.53 9.48 0.03
CA ASN A 152 10.34 9.88 -1.36
C ASN A 152 9.84 8.76 -2.28
N ILE A 153 8.89 7.96 -1.79
CA ILE A 153 8.22 6.89 -2.58
C ILE A 153 7.03 7.48 -3.33
N SER A 154 6.99 7.26 -4.63
CA SER A 154 5.78 7.55 -5.43
C SER A 154 4.62 6.70 -4.91
N THR A 155 3.48 7.34 -4.63
CA THR A 155 2.32 6.64 -4.06
C THR A 155 1.06 7.00 -4.83
N ILE A 156 0.24 6.00 -5.12
CA ILE A 156 -1.12 6.16 -5.63
C ILE A 156 -2.07 5.66 -4.56
N ILE A 157 -2.96 6.53 -4.09
CA ILE A 157 -4.00 6.19 -3.13
C ILE A 157 -5.34 6.24 -3.85
N VAL A 158 -6.10 5.18 -3.75
CA VAL A 158 -7.47 5.10 -4.21
C VAL A 158 -8.38 5.17 -3.00
N THR A 159 -9.34 6.07 -3.03
CA THR A 159 -10.30 6.28 -1.95
C THR A 159 -11.62 6.85 -2.50
N HIS A 160 -12.70 6.65 -1.76
CA HIS A 160 -13.98 7.33 -1.97
C HIS A 160 -14.14 8.56 -1.04
N ASP A 161 -13.22 8.74 -0.09
CA ASP A 161 -13.22 9.84 0.87
C ASP A 161 -12.47 11.05 0.29
N SER A 162 -13.20 12.15 0.04
CA SER A 162 -12.63 13.38 -0.52
C SER A 162 -11.64 14.05 0.42
N TYR A 163 -11.86 14.03 1.72
CA TYR A 163 -10.93 14.57 2.72
C TYR A 163 -9.60 13.83 2.67
N GLU A 164 -9.65 12.50 2.64
CA GLU A 164 -8.47 11.65 2.50
C GLU A 164 -7.69 11.98 1.24
N ALA A 165 -8.39 12.08 0.08
CA ALA A 165 -7.76 12.39 -1.19
C ALA A 165 -7.04 13.76 -1.19
N PHE A 166 -7.68 14.80 -0.66
CA PHE A 166 -7.08 16.13 -0.56
C PHE A 166 -5.98 16.21 0.48
N TYR A 167 -6.15 15.52 1.61
CA TYR A 167 -5.17 15.55 2.68
C TYR A 167 -3.89 14.80 2.32
N MET A 168 -4.00 13.59 1.76
CA MET A 168 -2.86 12.74 1.43
C MET A 168 -2.19 13.10 0.11
N GLY A 169 -2.96 13.53 -0.88
CA GLY A 169 -2.48 13.71 -2.25
C GLY A 169 -1.78 15.05 -2.50
N ASN A 170 -0.70 15.02 -3.29
CA ASN A 170 -0.14 16.22 -3.92
C ASN A 170 -0.89 16.56 -5.22
N LYS A 171 -1.51 15.55 -5.85
CA LYS A 171 -2.38 15.66 -7.03
C LYS A 171 -3.59 14.77 -6.80
N CYS A 172 -4.75 15.23 -7.20
CA CYS A 172 -6.00 14.48 -7.10
C CYS A 172 -6.61 14.32 -8.48
N GLY A 173 -7.00 13.10 -8.82
CA GLY A 173 -7.75 12.77 -10.03
C GLY A 173 -9.12 12.21 -9.65
N ILE A 174 -10.13 12.47 -10.48
CA ILE A 174 -11.49 11.94 -10.35
C ILE A 174 -11.72 10.99 -11.51
N ILE A 175 -12.22 9.79 -11.21
CA ILE A 175 -12.70 8.82 -12.20
C ILE A 175 -14.22 8.90 -12.18
N LEU A 176 -14.80 9.16 -13.36
CA LEU A 176 -16.24 9.34 -13.59
C LEU A 176 -16.77 8.21 -14.46
#